data_758c130c10a54be632e235de21cddfc2
#
_entry.id   758c130c10a54be632e235de21cddfc2
#
_cell.length_a   1.000
_cell.length_b   1.000
_cell.length_c   1.000
_cell.angle_alpha   90.00
_cell.angle_beta   90.00
_cell.angle_gamma   90.00
#
_symmetry.space_group_name_H-M   'P 1'
#
loop_
_entity.id
_entity.type
_entity.pdbx_description
1 polymer ?
#
loop_
_entity_poly.entity_id
_entity_poly.type
_entity_poly.pdbx_seq_one_letter_code
_entity_poly.pdbx_strand_id
1 'polypeptide(L)'
;MAFGEPSAPQPLLLDQYERLHALLDEISATASTECSDTDLLKVAMEHERAERRMLTSFAAHLIDIDERSAYRKAGCQTVTNFVTSVLNRSGEANRLLNRVWAIGKFPDMQGEALDPRFTGTAKGVADGEISGRNVDVIVEVMKKIPAAVDSADREAAEATLAHYAREYDPASLRELGARILAHLDPDGTLTDDRDRARMRGMRLGPQDAQLMSTLTATLDPKTRAMLDVVLAVWAAPGMNNPDDPASPVGDPGRADPDALAAAVERDDRSAAKRNHDAFSALLRCVLDGGALGGSHHGLPPHVIVTITESALREQAGAPARTATGALLPIKDAVELAAESQQHLEVFRDHTSEVLYLGRAKRLASRAQRIAAVGRDGGCTCPRCTR
;
A
#
# COMPACT_ATOMS: atom_id res chain seq x y z
N MET A 1 27.97 11.20 46.97
CA MET A 1 28.84 11.18 45.77
C MET A 1 28.32 10.08 44.88
N ALA A 2 27.59 10.45 43.84
CA ALA A 2 27.13 9.51 42.83
C ALA A 2 28.25 9.37 41.80
N PHE A 3 28.85 8.19 41.74
CA PHE A 3 29.77 7.84 40.68
C PHE A 3 28.93 7.66 39.40
N GLY A 4 29.02 8.65 38.48
CA GLY A 4 28.50 8.50 37.14
C GLY A 4 29.19 7.32 36.45
N GLU A 5 28.43 6.36 35.98
CA GLU A 5 28.97 5.32 35.12
C GLU A 5 29.61 5.98 33.90
N PRO A 6 30.84 5.57 33.51
CA PRO A 6 31.45 6.10 32.31
C PRO A 6 30.52 5.75 31.12
N SER A 7 30.06 6.77 30.43
CA SER A 7 29.29 6.59 29.18
C SER A 7 30.13 5.73 28.24
N ALA A 8 29.53 4.65 27.71
CA ALA A 8 30.17 3.82 26.71
C ALA A 8 30.63 4.72 25.53
N PRO A 9 31.81 4.47 24.93
CA PRO A 9 32.28 5.28 23.81
C PRO A 9 31.24 5.26 22.68
N GLN A 10 30.92 6.45 22.16
CA GLN A 10 29.96 6.59 21.06
C GLN A 10 30.47 5.80 19.85
N PRO A 11 29.61 5.03 19.16
CA PRO A 11 30.05 4.28 18.00
C PRO A 11 30.55 5.23 16.90
N LEU A 12 31.71 4.90 16.29
CA LEU A 12 32.35 5.68 15.23
C LEU A 12 31.37 6.13 14.11
N LEU A 13 30.39 5.31 13.82
CA LEU A 13 29.35 5.60 12.80
C LEU A 13 28.47 6.78 13.21
N LEU A 14 28.11 6.91 14.48
CA LEU A 14 27.35 8.06 14.97
C LEU A 14 28.18 9.35 14.89
N ASP A 15 29.46 9.29 15.25
CA ASP A 15 30.36 10.45 15.11
C ASP A 15 30.48 10.89 13.64
N GLN A 16 30.47 9.95 12.70
CA GLN A 16 30.46 10.27 11.26
C GLN A 16 29.17 10.97 10.84
N TYR A 17 28.02 10.57 11.36
CA TYR A 17 26.75 11.27 11.09
C TYR A 17 26.69 12.65 11.75
N GLU A 18 27.25 12.83 12.94
CA GLU A 18 27.37 14.15 13.56
C GLU A 18 28.22 15.12 12.71
N ARG A 19 29.34 14.63 12.15
CA ARG A 19 30.15 15.42 11.20
C ARG A 19 29.42 15.73 9.90
N LEU A 20 28.62 14.78 9.41
CA LEU A 20 27.77 15.01 8.23
C LEU A 20 26.75 16.11 8.51
N HIS A 21 26.09 16.09 9.67
CA HIS A 21 25.16 17.15 10.06
C HIS A 21 25.84 18.50 10.15
N ALA A 22 27.02 18.58 10.78
CA ALA A 22 27.80 19.81 10.85
C ALA A 22 28.15 20.35 9.45
N LEU A 23 28.56 19.47 8.54
CA LEU A 23 28.85 19.86 7.15
C LEU A 23 27.60 20.36 6.42
N LEU A 24 26.45 19.74 6.62
CA LEU A 24 25.17 20.19 6.05
C LEU A 24 24.78 21.57 6.59
N ASP A 25 25.04 21.85 7.88
CA ASP A 25 24.81 23.16 8.47
C ASP A 25 25.73 24.21 7.85
N GLU A 26 27.03 23.90 7.64
CA GLU A 26 27.99 24.78 6.95
C GLU A 26 27.56 25.09 5.51
N ILE A 27 27.16 24.06 4.74
CA ILE A 27 26.65 24.23 3.37
C ILE A 27 25.39 25.11 3.37
N SER A 28 24.46 24.89 4.31
CA SER A 28 23.23 25.68 4.42
C SER A 28 23.47 27.14 4.81
N ALA A 29 24.50 27.39 5.59
CA ALA A 29 24.88 28.73 6.00
C ALA A 29 25.70 29.51 4.93
N THR A 30 26.26 28.81 3.94
CA THR A 30 27.08 29.42 2.89
C THR A 30 26.18 30.11 1.88
N ALA A 31 26.39 31.44 1.71
CA ALA A 31 25.59 32.20 0.75
C ALA A 31 26.01 31.88 -0.70
N SER A 32 25.03 31.67 -1.55
CA SER A 32 25.21 31.39 -2.97
C SER A 32 25.35 32.68 -3.84
N THR A 33 25.25 33.84 -3.22
CA THR A 33 25.26 35.14 -3.92
C THR A 33 26.56 35.48 -4.68
N GLU A 34 27.67 34.83 -4.32
CA GLU A 34 28.95 34.98 -5.00
C GLU A 34 29.22 33.93 -6.09
N CYS A 35 28.32 32.97 -6.24
CA CYS A 35 28.42 31.93 -7.26
C CYS A 35 28.03 32.49 -8.63
N SER A 36 28.76 32.11 -9.67
CA SER A 36 28.29 32.29 -11.03
C SER A 36 27.09 31.34 -11.32
N ASP A 37 26.27 31.69 -12.31
CA ASP A 37 25.15 30.79 -12.74
C ASP A 37 25.64 29.37 -13.08
N THR A 38 26.82 29.30 -13.72
CA THR A 38 27.42 27.98 -14.06
C THR A 38 27.83 27.21 -12.81
N ASP A 39 28.30 27.85 -11.78
CA ASP A 39 28.70 27.20 -10.54
C ASP A 39 27.48 26.82 -9.70
N LEU A 40 26.42 27.63 -9.71
CA LEU A 40 25.14 27.27 -9.12
C LEU A 40 24.56 25.97 -9.72
N LEU A 41 24.63 25.82 -11.04
CA LEU A 41 24.20 24.56 -11.70
C LEU A 41 25.05 23.39 -11.24
N LYS A 42 26.38 23.54 -11.12
CA LYS A 42 27.24 22.48 -10.60
C LYS A 42 26.93 22.14 -9.14
N VAL A 43 26.70 23.14 -8.29
CA VAL A 43 26.30 22.94 -6.89
C VAL A 43 25.02 22.11 -6.81
N ALA A 44 24.00 22.41 -7.62
CA ALA A 44 22.77 21.66 -7.68
C ALA A 44 23.02 20.20 -8.13
N MET A 45 23.89 19.97 -9.11
CA MET A 45 24.26 18.62 -9.56
C MET A 45 25.01 17.83 -8.48
N GLU A 46 25.93 18.47 -7.75
CA GLU A 46 26.64 17.79 -6.65
C GLU A 46 25.73 17.52 -5.44
N HIS A 47 24.76 18.38 -5.17
CA HIS A 47 23.71 18.13 -4.17
C HIS A 47 22.91 16.85 -4.52
N GLU A 48 22.37 16.78 -5.73
CA GLU A 48 21.67 15.58 -6.24
C GLU A 48 22.54 14.32 -6.17
N ARG A 49 23.83 14.46 -6.53
CA ARG A 49 24.79 13.35 -6.45
C ARG A 49 24.99 12.87 -5.02
N ALA A 50 25.11 13.78 -4.07
CA ALA A 50 25.25 13.45 -2.65
C ALA A 50 24.00 12.74 -2.12
N GLU A 51 22.78 13.23 -2.45
CA GLU A 51 21.52 12.59 -2.07
C GLU A 51 21.43 11.14 -2.60
N ARG A 52 21.77 10.93 -3.88
CA ARG A 52 21.77 9.58 -4.47
C ARG A 52 22.72 8.62 -3.75
N ARG A 53 23.91 9.08 -3.41
CA ARG A 53 24.92 8.29 -2.67
C ARG A 53 24.48 7.91 -1.26
N MET A 54 23.69 8.79 -0.60
CA MET A 54 23.11 8.49 0.72
C MET A 54 22.24 7.24 0.71
N LEU A 55 21.63 6.87 -0.41
CA LEU A 55 20.85 5.66 -0.53
C LEU A 55 21.71 4.40 -0.31
N THR A 56 22.96 4.39 -0.75
CA THR A 56 23.86 3.25 -0.57
C THR A 56 24.19 2.99 0.91
N SER A 57 24.53 4.04 1.65
CA SER A 57 24.81 3.92 3.09
C SER A 57 23.55 3.56 3.87
N PHE A 58 22.41 4.14 3.50
CA PHE A 58 21.13 3.82 4.14
C PHE A 58 20.69 2.38 3.87
N ALA A 59 20.97 1.85 2.66
CA ALA A 59 20.72 0.45 2.34
C ALA A 59 21.50 -0.49 3.26
N ALA A 60 22.78 -0.22 3.49
CA ALA A 60 23.60 -1.01 4.40
C ALA A 60 23.03 -1.03 5.82
N HIS A 61 22.60 0.13 6.33
CA HIS A 61 22.01 0.23 7.69
C HIS A 61 20.67 -0.51 7.81
N LEU A 62 19.81 -0.43 6.79
CA LEU A 62 18.53 -1.13 6.82
C LEU A 62 18.70 -2.65 6.74
N ILE A 63 19.68 -3.13 6.00
CA ILE A 63 20.05 -4.56 5.96
C ILE A 63 20.52 -5.01 7.34
N ASP A 64 21.45 -4.29 7.97
CA ASP A 64 21.92 -4.60 9.32
C ASP A 64 20.78 -4.60 10.35
N ILE A 65 19.85 -3.66 10.24
CA ILE A 65 18.67 -3.58 11.14
C ILE A 65 17.78 -4.81 10.92
N ASP A 66 17.59 -5.27 9.69
CA ASP A 66 16.74 -6.41 9.36
C ASP A 66 17.40 -7.72 9.82
N GLU A 67 18.66 -7.98 9.43
CA GLU A 67 19.44 -9.16 9.78
C GLU A 67 19.54 -9.37 11.31
N ARG A 68 19.79 -8.31 12.05
CA ARG A 68 19.86 -8.34 13.53
C ARG A 68 18.50 -8.27 14.20
N SER A 69 17.42 -8.12 13.45
CA SER A 69 16.07 -7.84 13.98
C SER A 69 16.05 -6.65 14.96
N ALA A 70 16.93 -5.66 14.75
CA ALA A 70 17.10 -4.53 15.67
C ALA A 70 15.84 -3.65 15.76
N TYR A 71 14.96 -3.68 14.74
CA TYR A 71 13.65 -3.03 14.74
C TYR A 71 12.77 -3.45 15.93
N ARG A 72 12.99 -4.65 16.52
CA ARG A 72 12.26 -5.13 17.69
C ARG A 72 12.52 -4.28 18.94
N LYS A 73 13.72 -3.73 19.09
CA LYS A 73 14.06 -2.81 20.18
C LYS A 73 13.28 -1.49 20.08
N ALA A 74 12.85 -1.12 18.87
CA ALA A 74 11.97 0.02 18.65
C ALA A 74 10.46 -0.36 18.75
N GLY A 75 10.12 -1.57 19.22
CA GLY A 75 8.75 -2.05 19.37
C GLY A 75 8.07 -2.40 18.05
N CYS A 76 8.84 -2.61 16.98
CA CYS A 76 8.32 -2.99 15.66
C CYS A 76 8.38 -4.50 15.45
N GLN A 77 7.44 -5.07 14.69
CA GLN A 77 7.41 -6.50 14.38
C GLN A 77 8.19 -6.82 13.10
N THR A 78 8.37 -5.86 12.20
CA THR A 78 9.07 -5.99 10.93
C THR A 78 9.87 -4.75 10.61
N VAL A 79 10.86 -4.88 9.72
CA VAL A 79 11.61 -3.72 9.20
C VAL A 79 10.68 -2.75 8.45
N THR A 80 9.64 -3.25 7.78
CA THR A 80 8.62 -2.42 7.12
C THR A 80 7.89 -1.54 8.14
N ASN A 81 7.48 -2.11 9.28
CA ASN A 81 6.85 -1.34 10.36
C ASN A 81 7.80 -0.30 10.95
N PHE A 82 9.08 -0.63 11.08
CA PHE A 82 10.12 0.31 11.51
C PHE A 82 10.25 1.50 10.54
N VAL A 83 10.37 1.22 9.24
CA VAL A 83 10.48 2.27 8.19
C VAL A 83 9.21 3.14 8.18
N THR A 84 8.03 2.52 8.30
CA THR A 84 6.76 3.26 8.25
C THR A 84 6.55 4.15 9.48
N SER A 85 6.77 3.59 10.69
CA SER A 85 6.34 4.24 11.94
C SER A 85 7.45 5.00 12.64
N VAL A 86 8.69 4.50 12.64
CA VAL A 86 9.82 5.13 13.33
C VAL A 86 10.52 6.12 12.44
N LEU A 87 10.76 5.73 11.16
CA LEU A 87 11.36 6.63 10.19
C LEU A 87 10.33 7.53 9.48
N ASN A 88 9.05 7.40 9.83
CA ASN A 88 7.92 8.20 9.31
C ASN A 88 7.85 8.24 7.77
N ARG A 89 8.14 7.09 7.11
CA ARG A 89 8.06 6.95 5.65
C ARG A 89 6.83 6.14 5.23
N SER A 90 5.66 6.57 5.71
CA SER A 90 4.38 5.97 5.34
C SER A 90 4.14 6.11 3.83
N GLY A 91 3.67 5.04 3.20
CA GLY A 91 3.45 4.98 1.74
C GLY A 91 4.70 4.72 0.89
N GLU A 92 5.90 4.94 1.41
CA GLU A 92 7.16 4.73 0.70
C GLU A 92 7.96 3.51 1.18
N ALA A 93 7.61 2.92 2.32
CA ALA A 93 8.40 1.89 2.97
C ALA A 93 8.71 0.70 2.05
N ASN A 94 7.71 0.15 1.36
CA ASN A 94 7.91 -0.97 0.45
C ASN A 94 8.79 -0.60 -0.76
N ARG A 95 8.66 0.62 -1.27
CA ARG A 95 9.48 1.12 -2.38
C ARG A 95 10.92 1.26 -1.93
N LEU A 96 11.16 1.89 -0.79
CA LEU A 96 12.49 2.01 -0.20
C LEU A 96 13.15 0.64 0.05
N LEU A 97 12.44 -0.29 0.67
CA LEU A 97 12.96 -1.64 0.91
C LEU A 97 13.24 -2.40 -0.40
N ASN A 98 12.42 -2.25 -1.43
CA ASN A 98 12.71 -2.82 -2.74
C ASN A 98 14.02 -2.26 -3.34
N ARG A 99 14.31 -0.95 -3.17
CA ARG A 99 15.60 -0.35 -3.56
C ARG A 99 16.74 -0.95 -2.77
N VAL A 100 16.59 -1.02 -1.44
CA VAL A 100 17.59 -1.60 -0.54
C VAL A 100 17.93 -3.02 -0.94
N TRP A 101 16.94 -3.85 -1.20
CA TRP A 101 17.16 -5.26 -1.61
C TRP A 101 17.69 -5.42 -3.03
N ALA A 102 17.55 -4.40 -3.87
CA ALA A 102 18.12 -4.40 -5.22
C ALA A 102 19.63 -4.08 -5.23
N ILE A 103 20.04 -3.09 -4.43
CA ILE A 103 21.41 -2.52 -4.47
C ILE A 103 22.26 -2.87 -3.25
N GLY A 104 21.67 -3.40 -2.20
CA GLY A 104 22.35 -3.70 -0.95
C GLY A 104 23.16 -4.98 -1.01
N LYS A 105 24.16 -5.07 -0.13
CA LYS A 105 25.00 -6.26 0.06
C LYS A 105 24.51 -7.01 1.28
N PHE A 106 24.04 -8.23 1.08
CA PHE A 106 23.61 -9.09 2.18
C PHE A 106 24.78 -9.98 2.62
N PRO A 107 24.88 -10.30 3.91
CA PRO A 107 25.86 -11.27 4.37
C PRO A 107 25.44 -12.69 3.94
N ASP A 108 26.39 -13.52 3.60
CA ASP A 108 26.21 -14.96 3.47
C ASP A 108 26.15 -15.64 4.86
N MET A 109 26.05 -16.97 4.90
CA MET A 109 26.03 -17.75 6.14
C MET A 109 27.34 -17.65 6.95
N GLN A 110 28.45 -17.22 6.34
CA GLN A 110 29.74 -17.00 6.96
C GLN A 110 29.95 -15.54 7.39
N GLY A 111 29.03 -14.64 7.00
CA GLY A 111 29.09 -13.20 7.28
C GLY A 111 29.84 -12.40 6.22
N GLU A 112 30.25 -13.04 5.11
CA GLU A 112 30.88 -12.37 3.97
C GLU A 112 29.82 -11.64 3.14
N ALA A 113 30.15 -10.43 2.66
CA ALA A 113 29.23 -9.61 1.89
C ALA A 113 29.05 -10.18 0.46
N LEU A 114 27.84 -10.60 0.14
CA LEU A 114 27.45 -11.00 -1.21
C LEU A 114 27.37 -9.79 -2.15
N ASP A 115 27.57 -10.01 -3.43
CA ASP A 115 27.35 -8.98 -4.42
C ASP A 115 25.88 -8.55 -4.45
N PRO A 116 25.61 -7.26 -4.72
CA PRO A 116 24.24 -6.77 -4.86
C PRO A 116 23.48 -7.54 -5.94
N ARG A 117 22.19 -7.72 -5.74
CA ARG A 117 21.33 -8.38 -6.73
C ARG A 117 21.41 -7.71 -8.12
N PHE A 118 21.55 -6.38 -8.14
CA PHE A 118 21.69 -5.55 -9.34
C PHE A 118 23.01 -4.79 -9.26
N THR A 119 24.06 -5.41 -9.74
CA THR A 119 25.45 -4.94 -9.57
C THR A 119 25.73 -3.63 -10.31
N GLY A 120 25.24 -3.50 -11.56
CA GLY A 120 25.37 -2.28 -12.36
C GLY A 120 24.63 -1.11 -11.75
N THR A 121 23.41 -1.36 -11.29
CA THR A 121 22.56 -0.38 -10.60
C THR A 121 23.17 0.05 -9.27
N ALA A 122 23.64 -0.88 -8.46
CA ALA A 122 24.28 -0.59 -7.18
C ALA A 122 25.51 0.30 -7.34
N LYS A 123 26.36 0.00 -8.35
CA LYS A 123 27.50 0.83 -8.69
C LYS A 123 27.08 2.24 -9.08
N GLY A 124 26.11 2.38 -9.98
CA GLY A 124 25.64 3.70 -10.42
C GLY A 124 25.04 4.56 -9.29
N VAL A 125 24.36 3.92 -8.32
CA VAL A 125 23.86 4.60 -7.11
C VAL A 125 25.01 5.02 -6.20
N ALA A 126 26.01 4.16 -5.98
CA ALA A 126 27.18 4.46 -5.16
C ALA A 126 28.03 5.60 -5.76
N ASP A 127 28.13 5.67 -7.08
CA ASP A 127 28.78 6.77 -7.81
C ASP A 127 27.93 8.06 -7.84
N GLY A 128 26.66 7.98 -7.41
CA GLY A 128 25.69 9.09 -7.42
C GLY A 128 25.12 9.41 -8.81
N GLU A 129 25.23 8.50 -9.76
CA GLU A 129 24.78 8.67 -11.14
C GLU A 129 23.34 8.23 -11.36
N ILE A 130 22.88 7.22 -10.60
CA ILE A 130 21.53 6.66 -10.73
C ILE A 130 20.64 7.13 -9.57
N SER A 131 19.48 7.70 -9.90
CA SER A 131 18.50 8.17 -8.91
C SER A 131 17.71 7.01 -8.30
N GLY A 132 17.18 7.20 -7.07
CA GLY A 132 16.31 6.21 -6.46
C GLY A 132 15.03 5.92 -7.27
N ARG A 133 14.54 6.89 -8.05
CA ARG A 133 13.39 6.69 -8.96
C ARG A 133 13.74 5.80 -10.14
N ASN A 134 14.96 5.91 -10.67
CA ASN A 134 15.44 5.01 -11.72
C ASN A 134 15.65 3.60 -11.18
N VAL A 135 16.12 3.44 -9.93
CA VAL A 135 16.18 2.13 -9.27
C VAL A 135 14.78 1.50 -9.20
N ASP A 136 13.72 2.27 -8.88
CA ASP A 136 12.35 1.74 -8.87
C ASP A 136 11.94 1.18 -10.23
N VAL A 137 12.27 1.90 -11.32
CA VAL A 137 11.97 1.44 -12.69
C VAL A 137 12.74 0.16 -13.01
N ILE A 138 14.03 0.11 -12.70
CA ILE A 138 14.85 -1.10 -12.91
C ILE A 138 14.24 -2.29 -12.17
N VAL A 139 13.91 -2.12 -10.87
CA VAL A 139 13.27 -3.17 -10.07
C VAL A 139 11.93 -3.60 -10.69
N GLU A 140 11.12 -2.67 -11.18
CA GLU A 140 9.84 -2.96 -11.82
C GLU A 140 10.03 -3.80 -13.10
N VAL A 141 10.95 -3.39 -13.98
CA VAL A 141 11.24 -4.10 -15.23
C VAL A 141 11.81 -5.49 -14.95
N MET A 142 12.83 -5.59 -14.10
CA MET A 142 13.47 -6.86 -13.76
C MET A 142 12.51 -7.88 -13.10
N LYS A 143 11.49 -7.41 -12.37
CA LYS A 143 10.43 -8.26 -11.83
C LYS A 143 9.52 -8.84 -12.91
N LYS A 144 9.38 -8.17 -14.05
CA LYS A 144 8.53 -8.60 -15.16
C LYS A 144 9.23 -9.59 -16.10
N ILE A 145 10.56 -9.73 -16.04
CA ILE A 145 11.28 -10.70 -16.83
C ILE A 145 10.86 -12.12 -16.40
N PRO A 146 10.36 -12.97 -17.33
CA PRO A 146 9.92 -14.33 -17.03
C PRO A 146 11.01 -15.18 -16.40
N ALA A 147 10.67 -16.08 -15.49
CA ALA A 147 11.65 -16.94 -14.79
C ALA A 147 12.41 -17.87 -15.74
N ALA A 148 11.83 -18.17 -16.91
CA ALA A 148 12.45 -19.00 -17.95
C ALA A 148 13.60 -18.32 -18.71
N VAL A 149 13.71 -16.98 -18.65
CA VAL A 149 14.86 -16.24 -19.21
C VAL A 149 16.10 -16.59 -18.42
N ASP A 150 17.20 -16.90 -19.09
CA ASP A 150 18.43 -17.30 -18.44
C ASP A 150 19.08 -16.17 -17.62
N SER A 151 20.08 -16.51 -16.79
CA SER A 151 20.73 -15.54 -15.91
C SER A 151 21.57 -14.53 -16.69
N ALA A 152 22.20 -14.93 -17.80
CA ALA A 152 23.05 -14.07 -18.59
C ALA A 152 22.24 -12.98 -19.27
N ASP A 153 21.09 -13.31 -19.85
CA ASP A 153 20.16 -12.34 -20.44
C ASP A 153 19.56 -11.40 -19.40
N ARG A 154 19.27 -11.91 -18.18
CA ARG A 154 18.81 -11.07 -17.06
C ARG A 154 19.89 -10.09 -16.61
N GLU A 155 21.13 -10.53 -16.50
CA GLU A 155 22.26 -9.69 -16.14
C GLU A 155 22.54 -8.64 -17.23
N ALA A 156 22.45 -9.02 -18.51
CA ALA A 156 22.58 -8.10 -19.65
C ALA A 156 21.46 -7.05 -19.67
N ALA A 157 20.23 -7.45 -19.35
CA ALA A 157 19.10 -6.52 -19.22
C ALA A 157 19.31 -5.52 -18.07
N GLU A 158 19.76 -5.99 -16.91
CA GLU A 158 20.11 -5.13 -15.77
C GLU A 158 21.22 -4.15 -16.13
N ALA A 159 22.31 -4.64 -16.70
CA ALA A 159 23.45 -3.83 -17.10
C ALA A 159 23.06 -2.74 -18.11
N THR A 160 22.20 -3.09 -19.07
CA THR A 160 21.65 -2.15 -20.06
C THR A 160 20.80 -1.07 -19.39
N LEU A 161 19.87 -1.47 -18.52
CA LEU A 161 19.04 -0.54 -17.77
C LEU A 161 19.89 0.38 -16.88
N ALA A 162 20.87 -0.16 -16.17
CA ALA A 162 21.78 0.60 -15.32
C ALA A 162 22.65 1.58 -16.12
N HIS A 163 23.05 1.21 -17.34
CA HIS A 163 23.80 2.11 -18.22
C HIS A 163 22.97 3.34 -18.59
N TYR A 164 21.75 3.14 -19.10
CA TYR A 164 20.89 4.23 -19.53
C TYR A 164 20.23 4.99 -18.37
N ALA A 165 20.10 4.39 -17.20
CA ALA A 165 19.58 5.06 -16.00
C ALA A 165 20.43 6.24 -15.50
N ARG A 166 21.67 6.37 -16.00
CA ARG A 166 22.56 7.51 -15.73
C ARG A 166 22.15 8.76 -16.46
N GLU A 167 21.50 8.61 -17.61
CA GLU A 167 21.16 9.71 -18.52
C GLU A 167 19.66 9.90 -18.69
N TYR A 168 18.89 8.81 -18.58
CA TYR A 168 17.46 8.82 -18.83
C TYR A 168 16.66 9.16 -17.58
N ASP A 169 15.61 9.95 -17.78
CA ASP A 169 14.56 10.11 -16.77
C ASP A 169 13.77 8.80 -16.58
N PRO A 170 13.01 8.69 -15.46
CA PRO A 170 12.28 7.46 -15.16
C PRO A 170 11.23 7.05 -16.21
N ALA A 171 10.69 8.00 -17.01
CA ALA A 171 9.70 7.68 -18.03
C ALA A 171 10.37 7.05 -19.26
N SER A 172 11.43 7.69 -19.78
CA SER A 172 12.25 7.17 -20.88
C SER A 172 12.88 5.80 -20.54
N LEU A 173 13.35 5.64 -19.31
CA LEU A 173 13.89 4.36 -18.84
C LEU A 173 12.81 3.26 -18.80
N ARG A 174 11.57 3.60 -18.47
CA ARG A 174 10.45 2.64 -18.50
C ARG A 174 10.11 2.20 -19.92
N GLU A 175 10.16 3.11 -20.90
CA GLU A 175 9.98 2.77 -22.32
C GLU A 175 11.07 1.84 -22.81
N LEU A 176 12.33 2.09 -22.46
CA LEU A 176 13.44 1.16 -22.74
C LEU A 176 13.19 -0.20 -22.10
N GLY A 177 12.76 -0.23 -20.85
CA GLY A 177 12.40 -1.46 -20.13
C GLY A 177 11.30 -2.25 -20.84
N ALA A 178 10.28 -1.57 -21.37
CA ALA A 178 9.23 -2.23 -22.15
C ALA A 178 9.77 -2.87 -23.45
N ARG A 179 10.71 -2.22 -24.11
CA ARG A 179 11.39 -2.78 -25.32
C ARG A 179 12.25 -4.00 -24.98
N ILE A 180 12.97 -3.94 -23.86
CA ILE A 180 13.76 -5.10 -23.37
C ILE A 180 12.83 -6.29 -23.09
N LEU A 181 11.71 -6.08 -22.39
CA LEU A 181 10.74 -7.14 -22.11
C LEU A 181 10.15 -7.73 -23.39
N ALA A 182 9.79 -6.90 -24.37
CA ALA A 182 9.30 -7.36 -25.67
C ALA A 182 10.36 -8.11 -26.49
N HIS A 183 11.64 -7.83 -26.27
CA HIS A 183 12.74 -8.57 -26.91
C HIS A 183 12.97 -9.93 -26.24
N LEU A 184 12.90 -9.98 -24.91
CA LEU A 184 13.15 -11.20 -24.15
C LEU A 184 11.99 -12.21 -24.21
N ASP A 185 10.76 -11.75 -24.39
CA ASP A 185 9.54 -12.58 -24.46
C ASP A 185 8.57 -12.00 -25.52
N PRO A 186 8.94 -12.06 -26.82
CA PRO A 186 8.17 -11.40 -27.89
C PRO A 186 6.75 -11.97 -28.05
N ASP A 187 6.57 -13.26 -27.78
CA ASP A 187 5.31 -13.96 -27.95
C ASP A 187 4.55 -14.13 -26.62
N GLY A 188 5.11 -13.69 -25.49
CA GLY A 188 4.55 -13.89 -24.17
C GLY A 188 4.50 -15.35 -23.71
N THR A 189 5.21 -16.26 -24.40
CA THR A 189 5.15 -17.72 -24.16
C THR A 189 6.05 -18.16 -23.00
N LEU A 190 7.07 -17.37 -22.65
CA LEU A 190 7.99 -17.66 -21.55
C LEU A 190 7.35 -17.36 -20.17
N THR A 191 6.29 -16.53 -20.15
CA THR A 191 5.58 -16.19 -18.92
C THR A 191 4.72 -17.36 -18.44
N ASP A 192 5.12 -18.02 -17.38
CA ASP A 192 4.41 -19.16 -16.79
C ASP A 192 3.43 -18.74 -15.67
N ASP A 193 2.73 -19.73 -15.08
CA ASP A 193 1.79 -19.49 -13.99
C ASP A 193 2.47 -19.00 -12.70
N ARG A 194 3.75 -19.30 -12.48
CA ARG A 194 4.51 -18.80 -11.33
C ARG A 194 4.82 -17.32 -11.50
N ASP A 195 5.16 -16.89 -12.71
CA ASP A 195 5.35 -15.48 -13.05
C ASP A 195 4.06 -14.68 -12.85
N ARG A 196 2.92 -15.21 -13.34
CA ARG A 196 1.59 -14.60 -13.12
C ARG A 196 1.24 -14.54 -11.64
N ALA A 197 1.51 -15.62 -10.89
CA ALA A 197 1.27 -15.67 -9.45
C ALA A 197 2.10 -14.65 -8.67
N ARG A 198 3.32 -14.36 -9.13
CA ARG A 198 4.20 -13.33 -8.54
C ARG A 198 3.73 -11.91 -8.82
N MET A 199 3.15 -11.68 -10.01
CA MET A 199 2.72 -10.35 -10.46
C MET A 199 1.30 -9.98 -10.01
N ARG A 200 0.42 -10.97 -9.78
CA ARG A 200 -0.96 -10.70 -9.37
C ARG A 200 -1.02 -10.03 -8.00
N GLY A 201 -1.94 -9.10 -7.85
CA GLY A 201 -2.16 -8.42 -6.57
C GLY A 201 -3.31 -7.44 -6.66
N MET A 202 -3.87 -7.12 -5.50
CA MET A 202 -4.90 -6.10 -5.35
C MET A 202 -4.58 -5.23 -4.13
N ARG A 203 -4.71 -3.94 -4.28
CA ARG A 203 -4.44 -2.96 -3.22
C ARG A 203 -5.56 -1.95 -3.15
N LEU A 204 -6.09 -1.79 -1.94
CA LEU A 204 -7.00 -0.70 -1.59
C LEU A 204 -6.18 0.42 -0.95
N GLY A 205 -6.26 1.62 -1.54
CA GLY A 205 -5.61 2.83 -1.03
C GLY A 205 -6.33 3.43 0.18
N PRO A 206 -5.70 4.39 0.87
CA PRO A 206 -6.37 5.15 1.93
C PRO A 206 -7.50 6.00 1.34
N GLN A 207 -8.43 6.43 2.21
CA GLN A 207 -9.45 7.41 1.84
C GLN A 207 -8.83 8.81 1.69
N ASP A 208 -9.28 9.53 0.69
CA ASP A 208 -8.97 10.94 0.49
C ASP A 208 -9.89 11.87 1.32
N ALA A 209 -9.80 13.18 1.09
CA ALA A 209 -10.63 14.17 1.78
C ALA A 209 -12.13 14.05 1.45
N GLN A 210 -12.47 13.40 0.34
CA GLN A 210 -13.85 13.12 -0.08
C GLN A 210 -14.32 11.73 0.39
N LEU A 211 -13.54 11.04 1.22
CA LEU A 211 -13.75 9.68 1.70
C LEU A 211 -13.71 8.61 0.59
N MET A 212 -13.13 8.95 -0.57
CA MET A 212 -12.96 8.03 -1.69
C MET A 212 -11.66 7.23 -1.54
N SER A 213 -11.66 6.00 -2.03
CA SER A 213 -10.47 5.13 -2.06
C SER A 213 -10.18 4.63 -3.46
N THR A 214 -8.91 4.57 -3.82
CA THR A 214 -8.48 3.98 -5.08
C THR A 214 -8.22 2.48 -4.91
N LEU A 215 -8.87 1.65 -5.72
CA LEU A 215 -8.59 0.23 -5.86
C LEU A 215 -7.70 0.01 -7.09
N THR A 216 -6.52 -0.59 -6.87
CA THR A 216 -5.60 -0.97 -7.95
C THR A 216 -5.40 -2.48 -7.94
N ALA A 217 -5.56 -3.12 -9.09
CA ALA A 217 -5.41 -4.57 -9.20
C ALA A 217 -4.61 -4.97 -10.44
N THR A 218 -3.77 -6.00 -10.30
CA THR A 218 -3.17 -6.75 -11.40
C THR A 218 -3.76 -8.15 -11.36
N LEU A 219 -4.55 -8.49 -12.36
CA LEU A 219 -5.33 -9.72 -12.43
C LEU A 219 -4.63 -10.72 -13.35
N ASP A 220 -4.61 -11.99 -12.94
CA ASP A 220 -4.27 -13.07 -13.85
C ASP A 220 -5.38 -13.28 -14.91
N PRO A 221 -5.10 -13.98 -16.03
CA PRO A 221 -6.06 -14.13 -17.12
C PRO A 221 -7.39 -14.77 -16.68
N LYS A 222 -7.36 -15.74 -15.75
CA LYS A 222 -8.55 -16.42 -15.24
C LYS A 222 -9.43 -15.47 -14.43
N THR A 223 -8.83 -14.73 -13.50
CA THR A 223 -9.54 -13.74 -12.67
C THR A 223 -10.10 -12.62 -13.54
N ARG A 224 -9.33 -12.16 -14.55
CA ARG A 224 -9.79 -11.17 -15.52
C ARG A 224 -11.01 -11.66 -16.28
N ALA A 225 -11.00 -12.88 -16.83
CA ALA A 225 -12.12 -13.44 -17.56
C ALA A 225 -13.39 -13.56 -16.69
N MET A 226 -13.24 -13.97 -15.42
CA MET A 226 -14.36 -14.00 -14.48
C MET A 226 -14.92 -12.60 -14.21
N LEU A 227 -14.05 -11.61 -14.00
CA LEU A 227 -14.48 -10.25 -13.77
C LEU A 227 -15.18 -9.65 -15.00
N ASP A 228 -14.66 -9.90 -16.21
CA ASP A 228 -15.28 -9.43 -17.45
C ASP A 228 -16.72 -9.97 -17.61
N VAL A 229 -16.96 -11.25 -17.27
CA VAL A 229 -18.32 -11.83 -17.28
C VAL A 229 -19.22 -11.14 -16.26
N VAL A 230 -18.74 -10.94 -15.02
CA VAL A 230 -19.51 -10.25 -13.98
C VAL A 230 -19.88 -8.84 -14.41
N LEU A 231 -18.91 -8.09 -14.92
CA LEU A 231 -19.15 -6.71 -15.37
C LEU A 231 -20.04 -6.65 -16.61
N ALA A 232 -19.91 -7.60 -17.55
CA ALA A 232 -20.80 -7.66 -18.72
C ALA A 232 -22.27 -7.82 -18.33
N VAL A 233 -22.54 -8.59 -17.28
CA VAL A 233 -23.91 -8.86 -16.80
C VAL A 233 -24.41 -7.75 -15.87
N TRP A 234 -23.63 -7.41 -14.86
CA TRP A 234 -24.07 -6.53 -13.77
C TRP A 234 -23.86 -5.03 -14.06
N ALA A 235 -22.92 -4.68 -14.92
CA ALA A 235 -22.69 -3.31 -15.39
C ALA A 235 -23.37 -3.02 -16.74
N ALA A 236 -24.27 -3.89 -17.19
CA ALA A 236 -25.07 -3.63 -18.39
C ALA A 236 -25.86 -2.32 -18.23
N PRO A 237 -26.07 -1.55 -19.30
CA PRO A 237 -26.87 -0.34 -19.24
C PRO A 237 -28.23 -0.57 -18.58
N GLY A 238 -28.66 0.34 -17.74
CA GLY A 238 -29.91 0.27 -16.99
C GLY A 238 -29.88 -0.62 -15.74
N MET A 239 -28.83 -1.43 -15.54
CA MET A 239 -28.73 -2.34 -14.38
C MET A 239 -28.05 -1.69 -13.19
N ASN A 240 -28.48 -2.11 -11.97
CA ASN A 240 -27.83 -1.77 -10.70
C ASN A 240 -27.51 -0.27 -10.55
N ASN A 241 -28.43 0.61 -10.96
CA ASN A 241 -28.27 2.05 -10.82
C ASN A 241 -28.79 2.49 -9.45
N PRO A 242 -27.95 2.90 -8.50
CA PRO A 242 -28.37 3.36 -7.19
C PRO A 242 -29.20 4.65 -7.23
N ASP A 243 -29.03 5.45 -8.29
CA ASP A 243 -29.75 6.73 -8.46
C ASP A 243 -31.12 6.56 -9.15
N ASP A 244 -31.44 5.38 -9.68
CA ASP A 244 -32.75 5.04 -10.28
C ASP A 244 -33.45 3.92 -9.49
N PRO A 245 -34.44 4.26 -8.63
CA PRO A 245 -35.16 3.26 -7.85
C PRO A 245 -35.90 2.20 -8.71
N ALA A 246 -36.12 2.48 -9.99
CA ALA A 246 -36.74 1.57 -10.93
C ALA A 246 -35.71 0.73 -11.73
N SER A 247 -34.42 0.90 -11.45
CA SER A 247 -33.36 0.09 -12.07
C SER A 247 -33.44 -1.35 -11.58
N PRO A 248 -33.45 -2.35 -12.48
CA PRO A 248 -33.36 -3.76 -12.10
C PRO A 248 -32.04 -4.06 -11.37
N VAL A 249 -32.12 -4.94 -10.38
CA VAL A 249 -30.96 -5.36 -9.58
C VAL A 249 -30.69 -6.85 -9.83
N GLY A 250 -29.42 -7.23 -9.92
CA GLY A 250 -28.99 -8.61 -10.03
C GLY A 250 -28.89 -9.13 -11.47
N ASP A 251 -29.62 -10.21 -11.80
CA ASP A 251 -29.56 -10.88 -13.10
C ASP A 251 -30.47 -10.19 -14.12
N PRO A 252 -29.95 -9.59 -15.21
CA PRO A 252 -30.77 -8.97 -16.25
C PRO A 252 -31.71 -9.98 -16.96
N GLY A 253 -31.38 -11.28 -16.96
CA GLY A 253 -32.24 -12.31 -17.53
C GLY A 253 -33.51 -12.57 -16.71
N ARG A 254 -33.57 -12.05 -15.48
CA ARG A 254 -34.76 -12.14 -14.59
C ARG A 254 -35.50 -10.83 -14.50
N ALA A 255 -34.96 -9.75 -15.06
CA ALA A 255 -35.62 -8.46 -15.10
C ALA A 255 -36.78 -8.47 -16.13
N ASP A 256 -37.81 -7.70 -15.84
CA ASP A 256 -38.86 -7.41 -16.82
C ASP A 256 -38.23 -6.67 -18.02
N PRO A 257 -38.40 -7.19 -19.25
CA PRO A 257 -37.78 -6.58 -20.43
C PRO A 257 -38.20 -5.13 -20.67
N ASP A 258 -39.44 -4.77 -20.39
CA ASP A 258 -39.93 -3.40 -20.58
C ASP A 258 -39.36 -2.46 -19.52
N ALA A 259 -39.27 -2.90 -18.28
CA ALA A 259 -38.62 -2.16 -17.20
C ALA A 259 -37.12 -1.96 -17.46
N LEU A 260 -36.43 -2.98 -17.97
CA LEU A 260 -35.03 -2.88 -18.35
C LEU A 260 -34.81 -1.89 -19.51
N ALA A 261 -35.63 -1.98 -20.56
CA ALA A 261 -35.55 -1.07 -21.69
C ALA A 261 -35.75 0.41 -21.25
N ALA A 262 -36.75 0.67 -20.39
CA ALA A 262 -36.96 1.98 -19.84
C ALA A 262 -35.81 2.45 -18.92
N ALA A 263 -35.17 1.54 -18.18
CA ALA A 263 -34.00 1.86 -17.35
C ALA A 263 -32.77 2.17 -18.21
N VAL A 264 -32.57 1.48 -19.35
CA VAL A 264 -31.51 1.78 -20.30
C VAL A 264 -31.63 3.19 -20.88
N GLU A 265 -32.83 3.62 -21.22
CA GLU A 265 -33.06 4.98 -21.75
C GLU A 265 -32.77 6.07 -20.71
N ARG A 266 -32.93 5.80 -19.44
CA ARG A 266 -32.65 6.74 -18.34
C ARG A 266 -31.20 6.69 -17.87
N ASP A 267 -30.41 5.69 -18.28
CA ASP A 267 -29.05 5.47 -17.79
C ASP A 267 -28.02 6.33 -18.51
N ASP A 268 -27.68 7.47 -17.95
CA ASP A 268 -26.65 8.39 -18.45
C ASP A 268 -25.26 8.13 -17.87
N ARG A 269 -25.09 7.06 -17.05
CA ARG A 269 -23.79 6.75 -16.42
C ARG A 269 -22.75 6.31 -17.46
N SER A 270 -21.52 6.77 -17.24
CA SER A 270 -20.37 6.22 -17.97
C SER A 270 -20.14 4.74 -17.63
N ALA A 271 -19.46 4.01 -18.52
CA ALA A 271 -19.07 2.62 -18.27
C ALA A 271 -18.31 2.45 -16.94
N ALA A 272 -17.44 3.41 -16.59
CA ALA A 272 -16.70 3.38 -15.32
C ALA A 272 -17.62 3.47 -14.10
N LYS A 273 -18.66 4.33 -14.16
CA LYS A 273 -19.65 4.40 -13.07
C LYS A 273 -20.48 3.12 -12.98
N ARG A 274 -20.94 2.58 -14.10
CA ARG A 274 -21.67 1.31 -14.11
C ARG A 274 -20.83 0.16 -13.54
N ASN A 275 -19.54 0.09 -13.86
CA ASN A 275 -18.62 -0.91 -13.30
C ASN A 275 -18.48 -0.78 -11.77
N HIS A 276 -18.40 0.46 -11.25
CA HIS A 276 -18.36 0.71 -9.82
C HIS A 276 -19.65 0.25 -9.13
N ASP A 277 -20.82 0.60 -9.68
CA ASP A 277 -22.11 0.26 -9.10
C ASP A 277 -22.37 -1.26 -9.15
N ALA A 278 -21.97 -1.92 -10.26
CA ALA A 278 -21.98 -3.38 -10.37
C ALA A 278 -21.08 -4.04 -9.32
N PHE A 279 -19.89 -3.48 -9.08
CA PHE A 279 -18.98 -3.97 -8.04
C PHE A 279 -19.59 -3.80 -6.64
N SER A 280 -20.22 -2.67 -6.36
CA SER A 280 -20.95 -2.44 -5.11
C SER A 280 -22.09 -3.45 -4.91
N ALA A 281 -22.90 -3.69 -5.95
CA ALA A 281 -23.98 -4.67 -5.92
C ALA A 281 -23.47 -6.11 -5.71
N LEU A 282 -22.33 -6.47 -6.33
CA LEU A 282 -21.66 -7.75 -6.09
C LEU A 282 -21.25 -7.91 -4.63
N LEU A 283 -20.64 -6.88 -4.03
CA LEU A 283 -20.24 -6.92 -2.62
C LEU A 283 -21.44 -7.11 -1.70
N ARG A 284 -22.56 -6.41 -1.96
CA ARG A 284 -23.82 -6.64 -1.23
C ARG A 284 -24.30 -8.09 -1.37
N CYS A 285 -24.36 -8.61 -2.59
CA CYS A 285 -24.76 -9.99 -2.83
C CYS A 285 -23.89 -11.02 -2.06
N VAL A 286 -22.59 -10.80 -2.00
CA VAL A 286 -21.67 -11.68 -1.25
C VAL A 286 -21.89 -11.58 0.27
N LEU A 287 -22.15 -10.38 0.79
CA LEU A 287 -22.40 -10.15 2.21
C LEU A 287 -23.74 -10.76 2.64
N ASP A 288 -24.81 -10.54 1.86
CA ASP A 288 -26.17 -10.98 2.17
C ASP A 288 -26.37 -12.47 1.90
N GLY A 289 -25.68 -13.01 0.88
CA GLY A 289 -25.78 -14.41 0.47
C GLY A 289 -25.09 -15.41 1.41
N GLY A 290 -24.45 -14.97 2.49
CA GLY A 290 -23.75 -15.84 3.43
C GLY A 290 -22.52 -16.54 2.84
N ALA A 291 -22.04 -16.15 1.67
CA ALA A 291 -20.92 -16.74 0.96
C ALA A 291 -19.60 -16.63 1.75
N LEU A 292 -19.52 -15.71 2.71
CA LEU A 292 -18.35 -15.51 3.57
C LEU A 292 -18.27 -16.51 4.75
N GLY A 293 -19.21 -17.43 4.84
CA GLY A 293 -19.28 -18.43 5.92
C GLY A 293 -19.81 -17.85 7.25
N GLY A 294 -20.09 -18.73 8.18
CA GLY A 294 -20.73 -18.36 9.47
C GLY A 294 -19.80 -17.74 10.50
N SER A 295 -18.49 -17.74 10.30
CA SER A 295 -17.56 -17.23 11.32
C SER A 295 -16.20 -16.84 10.74
N HIS A 296 -15.81 -15.59 10.96
CA HIS A 296 -14.45 -15.08 10.76
C HIS A 296 -13.89 -14.64 12.12
N HIS A 297 -12.80 -15.28 12.57
CA HIS A 297 -12.28 -15.09 13.93
C HIS A 297 -13.33 -15.24 15.05
N GLY A 298 -14.31 -16.13 14.85
CA GLY A 298 -15.39 -16.39 15.80
C GLY A 298 -16.52 -15.35 15.82
N LEU A 299 -16.56 -14.47 14.83
CA LEU A 299 -17.66 -13.54 14.54
C LEU A 299 -18.16 -13.77 13.12
N PRO A 300 -19.46 -13.59 12.84
CA PRO A 300 -19.93 -13.50 11.47
C PRO A 300 -19.29 -12.31 10.78
N PRO A 301 -19.06 -12.36 9.46
CA PRO A 301 -18.59 -11.22 8.71
C PRO A 301 -19.69 -10.15 8.66
N HIS A 302 -19.48 -9.07 9.41
CA HIS A 302 -20.38 -7.93 9.45
C HIS A 302 -19.61 -6.64 9.22
N VAL A 303 -20.25 -5.66 8.61
CA VAL A 303 -19.76 -4.28 8.63
C VAL A 303 -20.15 -3.68 9.97
N ILE A 304 -19.17 -3.43 10.84
CA ILE A 304 -19.38 -2.78 12.13
C ILE A 304 -19.14 -1.29 11.94
N VAL A 305 -20.16 -0.48 12.23
CA VAL A 305 -20.11 0.98 12.09
C VAL A 305 -20.36 1.61 13.47
N THR A 306 -19.49 2.51 13.87
CA THR A 306 -19.62 3.30 15.11
C THR A 306 -20.01 4.74 14.76
N ILE A 307 -21.09 5.23 15.36
CA ILE A 307 -21.60 6.58 15.18
C ILE A 307 -22.01 7.15 16.54
N THR A 308 -21.87 8.46 16.74
CA THR A 308 -22.36 9.11 17.97
C THR A 308 -23.88 9.29 17.92
N GLU A 309 -24.55 9.27 19.09
CA GLU A 309 -25.99 9.46 19.17
C GLU A 309 -26.43 10.81 18.62
N SER A 310 -25.67 11.88 18.91
CA SER A 310 -25.94 13.22 18.38
C SER A 310 -25.87 13.25 16.86
N ALA A 311 -24.80 12.70 16.26
CA ALA A 311 -24.67 12.65 14.82
C ALA A 311 -25.77 11.83 14.14
N LEU A 312 -26.23 10.74 14.78
CA LEU A 312 -27.32 9.93 14.28
C LEU A 312 -28.67 10.68 14.35
N ARG A 313 -28.94 11.40 15.45
CA ARG A 313 -30.19 12.20 15.60
C ARG A 313 -30.24 13.37 14.67
N GLU A 314 -29.16 14.12 14.55
CA GLU A 314 -29.09 15.34 13.75
C GLU A 314 -28.84 15.06 12.27
N GLN A 315 -28.49 13.82 11.93
CA GLN A 315 -28.03 13.39 10.61
C GLN A 315 -26.91 14.31 10.06
N ALA A 316 -26.12 14.86 10.96
CA ALA A 316 -25.06 15.82 10.69
C ALA A 316 -23.90 15.63 11.68
N GLY A 317 -22.72 16.12 11.32
CA GLY A 317 -21.53 16.10 12.19
C GLY A 317 -20.40 15.23 11.65
N ALA A 318 -19.60 14.64 12.55
CA ALA A 318 -18.47 13.83 12.18
C ALA A 318 -18.91 12.53 11.47
N PRO A 319 -18.17 12.07 10.44
CA PRO A 319 -18.49 10.82 9.75
C PRO A 319 -18.45 9.62 10.71
N ALA A 320 -19.28 8.63 10.42
CA ALA A 320 -19.26 7.35 11.12
C ALA A 320 -17.97 6.59 10.80
N ARG A 321 -17.50 5.75 11.72
CA ARG A 321 -16.27 4.98 11.57
C ARG A 321 -16.56 3.49 11.50
N THR A 322 -15.95 2.80 10.54
CA THR A 322 -16.01 1.33 10.50
C THR A 322 -14.95 0.72 11.43
N ALA A 323 -15.17 -0.53 11.83
CA ALA A 323 -14.18 -1.28 12.61
C ALA A 323 -12.83 -1.49 11.88
N THR A 324 -12.82 -1.41 10.54
CA THR A 324 -11.61 -1.47 9.72
C THR A 324 -10.90 -0.12 9.57
N GLY A 325 -11.45 0.94 10.18
CA GLY A 325 -10.89 2.29 10.18
C GLY A 325 -11.36 3.20 9.05
N ALA A 326 -12.15 2.70 8.11
CA ALA A 326 -12.74 3.53 7.06
C ALA A 326 -13.82 4.47 7.65
N LEU A 327 -13.96 5.64 7.06
CA LEU A 327 -14.98 6.63 7.40
C LEU A 327 -16.16 6.53 6.43
N LEU A 328 -17.36 6.72 6.94
CA LEU A 328 -18.60 6.72 6.16
C LEU A 328 -19.36 8.02 6.41
N PRO A 329 -19.90 8.67 5.36
CA PRO A 329 -20.90 9.70 5.53
C PRO A 329 -22.06 9.19 6.38
N ILE A 330 -22.68 10.06 7.18
CA ILE A 330 -23.77 9.65 8.09
C ILE A 330 -24.94 9.06 7.30
N LYS A 331 -25.25 9.63 6.13
CA LYS A 331 -26.29 9.09 5.23
C LYS A 331 -26.03 7.62 4.87
N ASP A 332 -24.81 7.28 4.44
CA ASP A 332 -24.43 5.92 4.05
C ASP A 332 -24.47 4.96 5.25
N ALA A 333 -24.08 5.44 6.44
CA ALA A 333 -24.15 4.67 7.67
C ALA A 333 -25.62 4.35 8.07
N VAL A 334 -26.53 5.29 7.88
CA VAL A 334 -27.97 5.11 8.13
C VAL A 334 -28.59 4.14 7.11
N GLU A 335 -28.24 4.25 5.83
CA GLU A 335 -28.71 3.33 4.79
C GLU A 335 -28.25 1.89 5.06
N LEU A 336 -26.98 1.69 5.40
CA LEU A 336 -26.45 0.37 5.79
C LEU A 336 -27.15 -0.17 7.05
N ALA A 337 -27.47 0.69 8.03
CA ALA A 337 -28.17 0.29 9.24
C ALA A 337 -29.62 -0.13 8.98
N ALA A 338 -30.29 0.48 8.00
CA ALA A 338 -31.68 0.16 7.67
C ALA A 338 -31.82 -1.26 7.07
N GLU A 339 -30.79 -1.74 6.38
CA GLU A 339 -30.76 -3.05 5.68
C GLU A 339 -30.10 -4.17 6.50
N SER A 340 -29.61 -3.89 7.74
CA SER A 340 -28.78 -4.84 8.49
C SER A 340 -29.31 -5.20 9.87
N GLN A 341 -28.80 -6.29 10.47
CA GLN A 341 -29.05 -6.61 11.87
C GLN A 341 -28.30 -5.62 12.76
N GLN A 342 -29.04 -4.76 13.46
CA GLN A 342 -28.49 -3.75 14.34
C GLN A 342 -28.12 -4.35 15.71
N HIS A 343 -26.94 -4.01 16.19
CA HIS A 343 -26.50 -4.25 17.56
C HIS A 343 -26.32 -2.90 18.25
N LEU A 344 -27.17 -2.61 19.26
CA LEU A 344 -27.02 -1.39 20.04
C LEU A 344 -25.97 -1.60 21.13
N GLU A 345 -24.95 -0.75 21.14
CA GLU A 345 -23.98 -0.66 22.21
C GLU A 345 -24.02 0.75 22.80
N VAL A 346 -24.10 0.83 24.11
CA VAL A 346 -24.15 2.11 24.82
C VAL A 346 -22.84 2.27 25.59
N PHE A 347 -22.11 3.31 25.25
CA PHE A 347 -20.94 3.77 26.02
C PHE A 347 -21.34 5.00 26.87
N ARG A 348 -20.63 5.20 28.00
CA ARG A 348 -20.80 6.42 28.77
C ARG A 348 -20.26 7.60 27.95
N ASP A 349 -20.98 8.73 27.95
CA ASP A 349 -20.61 9.94 27.22
C ASP A 349 -19.13 10.30 27.41
N HIS A 350 -18.44 10.50 26.30
CA HIS A 350 -17.01 10.86 26.21
C HIS A 350 -16.01 9.88 26.86
N THR A 351 -16.44 8.66 27.20
CA THR A 351 -15.54 7.62 27.74
C THR A 351 -15.63 6.34 26.92
N SER A 352 -14.55 5.55 26.92
CA SER A 352 -14.56 4.20 26.34
C SER A 352 -15.11 3.16 27.34
N GLU A 353 -15.79 3.57 28.43
CA GLU A 353 -16.38 2.68 29.41
C GLU A 353 -17.64 2.02 28.89
N VAL A 354 -17.59 0.69 28.80
CA VAL A 354 -18.78 -0.12 28.51
C VAL A 354 -19.65 -0.18 29.75
N LEU A 355 -20.86 0.36 29.68
CA LEU A 355 -21.77 0.46 30.82
C LEU A 355 -22.33 -0.88 31.31
N TYR A 356 -22.22 -1.95 30.51
CA TYR A 356 -22.65 -3.30 30.91
C TYR A 356 -21.79 -4.38 30.27
N LEU A 357 -21.15 -5.21 31.10
CA LEU A 357 -20.49 -6.45 30.75
C LEU A 357 -21.01 -7.53 31.66
N GLY A 358 -21.82 -8.45 31.14
CA GLY A 358 -22.27 -9.62 31.88
C GLY A 358 -21.10 -10.51 32.34
N ARG A 359 -21.30 -11.33 33.38
CA ARG A 359 -20.27 -12.17 34.03
C ARG A 359 -19.44 -12.98 33.03
N ALA A 360 -18.16 -12.88 33.17
CA ALA A 360 -17.13 -13.42 32.30
C ALA A 360 -17.09 -14.96 32.28
N LYS A 361 -17.27 -15.52 31.10
CA LYS A 361 -16.57 -16.75 30.71
C LYS A 361 -15.14 -16.41 30.34
N ARG A 362 -14.21 -17.36 30.49
CA ARG A 362 -12.77 -17.22 30.19
C ARG A 362 -12.47 -16.72 28.77
N LEU A 363 -13.44 -16.81 27.86
CA LEU A 363 -13.42 -16.27 26.51
C LEU A 363 -14.57 -15.28 26.35
N ALA A 364 -14.30 -14.13 25.72
CA ALA A 364 -15.28 -13.11 25.43
C ALA A 364 -16.43 -13.66 24.59
N SER A 365 -17.69 -13.36 24.97
CA SER A 365 -18.88 -13.70 24.18
C SER A 365 -18.86 -12.99 22.84
N ARG A 366 -19.72 -13.43 21.89
CA ARG A 366 -19.86 -12.77 20.60
C ARG A 366 -20.14 -11.26 20.73
N ALA A 367 -21.09 -10.89 21.59
CA ALA A 367 -21.43 -9.50 21.85
C ALA A 367 -20.26 -8.70 22.41
N GLN A 368 -19.51 -9.28 23.36
CA GLN A 368 -18.32 -8.63 23.95
C GLN A 368 -17.20 -8.42 22.92
N ARG A 369 -17.05 -9.35 21.96
CA ARG A 369 -16.06 -9.21 20.87
C ARG A 369 -16.46 -8.13 19.88
N ILE A 370 -17.75 -8.04 19.54
CA ILE A 370 -18.29 -6.98 18.68
C ILE A 370 -18.08 -5.62 19.37
N ALA A 371 -18.40 -5.51 20.67
CA ALA A 371 -18.20 -4.32 21.46
C ALA A 371 -16.72 -3.88 21.50
N ALA A 372 -15.81 -4.82 21.75
CA ALA A 372 -14.38 -4.53 21.74
C ALA A 372 -13.88 -4.04 20.37
N VAL A 373 -14.34 -4.65 19.27
CA VAL A 373 -13.98 -4.23 17.90
C VAL A 373 -14.59 -2.87 17.58
N GLY A 374 -15.85 -2.61 17.97
CA GLY A 374 -16.49 -1.30 17.77
C GLY A 374 -15.77 -0.19 18.53
N ARG A 375 -15.33 -0.45 19.78
CA ARG A 375 -14.59 0.50 20.60
C ARG A 375 -13.15 0.75 20.11
N ASP A 376 -12.40 -0.33 19.86
CA ASP A 376 -10.96 -0.25 19.67
C ASP A 376 -10.56 -0.17 18.18
N GLY A 377 -11.49 -0.47 17.27
CA GLY A 377 -11.25 -0.47 15.82
C GLY A 377 -10.31 -1.58 15.34
N GLY A 378 -10.05 -2.60 16.19
CA GLY A 378 -9.16 -3.73 15.88
C GLY A 378 -8.18 -4.07 17.01
N CYS A 379 -7.00 -4.55 16.66
CA CYS A 379 -5.97 -4.93 17.65
C CYS A 379 -5.39 -3.68 18.34
N THR A 380 -5.44 -3.66 19.68
CA THR A 380 -4.89 -2.56 20.50
C THR A 380 -3.37 -2.66 20.70
N CYS A 381 -2.72 -3.71 20.21
CA CYS A 381 -1.27 -3.80 20.24
C CYS A 381 -0.65 -2.67 19.43
N PRO A 382 0.25 -1.85 20.00
CA PRO A 382 0.88 -0.76 19.27
C PRO A 382 1.49 -1.24 17.96
N ARG A 383 1.20 -0.52 16.85
CA ARG A 383 1.71 -0.80 15.51
C ARG A 383 1.27 -2.14 14.89
N CYS A 384 0.23 -2.78 15.42
CA CYS A 384 -0.39 -3.93 14.78
C CYS A 384 -1.26 -3.45 13.60
N THR A 385 -1.08 -4.06 12.44
CA THR A 385 -1.85 -3.76 11.21
C THR A 385 -2.98 -4.76 10.97
N ARG A 386 -3.33 -5.58 11.96
CA ARG A 386 -4.39 -6.61 11.90
C ARG A 386 -5.64 -6.18 12.64
#